data_c2f75aba70859f3f7d08c4f201c5aaa1
#
_entry.id   c2f75aba70859f3f7d08c4f201c5aaa1
#
_cell.length_a   1.000
_cell.length_b   1.000
_cell.length_c   1.000
_cell.angle_alpha   90.00
_cell.angle_beta   90.00
_cell.angle_gamma   90.00
#
_symmetry.space_group_name_H-M   'P 1'
#
loop_
_entity.id
_entity.type
_entity.pdbx_description
1 polymer ?
#
loop_
_entity_poly.entity_id
_entity_poly.type
_entity_poly.pdbx_seq_one_letter_code
_entity_poly.pdbx_strand_id
1 'polypeptide(L)'
;AGSLIKFFRNNKNDFKYKHYLTARKDIIYKYKKKLGNYKDKIKIGISWKSAISIYGGLKSLSIKNFEPLFTNDRIIINLQYGNIDSDKKYILNQGKHLEVFNDLDLFNDIESCMGLLKNLDLFITVSNATAHFAGALGIPTILICPKKSSTYYYWNTELGSSIWYKNMKILGIEKSIINTISK
;
A
#
# COMPACT_ATOMS: atom_id res chain seq x y z
N ALA A 1 -8.56 -12.54 20.58
CA ALA A 1 -7.98 -11.19 20.68
C ALA A 1 -8.93 -10.09 20.17
N GLY A 2 -9.71 -10.36 19.10
CA GLY A 2 -10.65 -9.35 18.51
C GLY A 2 -11.68 -8.80 19.48
N SER A 3 -12.15 -9.59 20.43
CA SER A 3 -13.15 -9.17 21.43
C SER A 3 -12.63 -8.17 22.46
N LEU A 4 -11.32 -8.01 22.62
CA LEU A 4 -10.75 -7.01 23.54
C LEU A 4 -11.03 -5.57 23.08
N ILE A 5 -11.22 -5.35 21.79
CA ILE A 5 -11.49 -4.03 21.22
C ILE A 5 -12.72 -3.39 21.86
N LYS A 6 -13.78 -4.14 22.09
CA LYS A 6 -15.02 -3.64 22.73
C LYS A 6 -14.85 -3.08 24.15
N PHE A 7 -13.75 -3.43 24.84
CA PHE A 7 -13.44 -2.90 26.18
C PHE A 7 -12.61 -1.64 26.13
N PHE A 8 -11.87 -1.39 25.03
CA PHE A 8 -10.89 -0.32 24.95
C PHE A 8 -11.14 0.68 23.82
N ARG A 9 -12.13 0.44 22.94
CA ARG A 9 -12.42 1.24 21.74
C ARG A 9 -13.92 1.40 21.56
N ASN A 10 -14.58 2.08 22.51
CA ASN A 10 -16.03 2.25 22.50
C ASN A 10 -16.48 3.45 21.67
N ASN A 11 -15.59 4.42 21.45
CA ASN A 11 -15.86 5.60 20.65
C ASN A 11 -14.63 6.01 19.82
N LYS A 12 -14.77 6.98 18.89
CA LYS A 12 -13.69 7.40 18.00
C LYS A 12 -12.48 7.99 18.75
N ASN A 13 -12.69 8.62 19.89
CA ASN A 13 -11.62 9.26 20.66
C ASN A 13 -10.70 8.25 21.37
N ASP A 14 -11.14 6.99 21.46
CA ASP A 14 -10.33 5.91 22.02
C ASP A 14 -9.24 5.42 21.06
N PHE A 15 -9.32 5.80 19.77
CA PHE A 15 -8.33 5.47 18.76
C PHE A 15 -7.21 6.52 18.78
N LYS A 16 -6.19 6.26 19.61
CA LYS A 16 -5.00 7.12 19.69
C LYS A 16 -4.12 6.85 18.47
N TYR A 17 -4.07 7.80 17.55
CA TYR A 17 -3.26 7.74 16.34
C TYR A 17 -1.75 7.80 16.68
N LYS A 18 -1.19 6.69 17.13
CA LYS A 18 0.26 6.52 17.29
C LYS A 18 0.76 5.51 16.25
N HIS A 19 1.87 5.83 15.62
CA HIS A 19 2.63 4.82 14.89
C HIS A 19 3.22 3.85 15.92
N TYR A 20 2.91 2.58 15.82
CA TYR A 20 3.31 1.57 16.81
C TYR A 20 4.26 0.52 16.25
N LEU A 21 4.58 0.61 14.96
CA LEU A 21 5.67 -0.16 14.35
C LEU A 21 6.83 0.75 13.98
N THR A 22 8.03 0.19 14.09
CA THR A 22 9.28 0.79 13.64
C THR A 22 10.04 -0.23 12.80
N ALA A 23 10.53 0.19 11.64
CA ALA A 23 11.43 -0.64 10.84
C ALA A 23 12.88 -0.48 11.32
N ARG A 24 13.68 -1.51 11.16
CA ARG A 24 15.12 -1.51 11.50
C ARG A 24 15.86 -0.46 10.67
N LYS A 25 16.72 0.32 11.33
CA LYS A 25 17.45 1.43 10.71
C LYS A 25 18.40 0.98 9.59
N ASP A 26 19.07 -0.16 9.77
CA ASP A 26 19.97 -0.75 8.76
C ASP A 26 19.20 -1.16 7.49
N ILE A 27 17.99 -1.71 7.65
CA ILE A 27 17.13 -2.09 6.53
C ILE A 27 16.59 -0.84 5.80
N ILE A 28 16.16 0.19 6.56
CA ILE A 28 15.77 1.47 5.97
C ILE A 28 16.92 2.02 5.12
N TYR A 29 18.15 2.04 5.67
CA TYR A 29 19.33 2.53 4.98
C TYR A 29 19.67 1.71 3.73
N LYS A 30 19.55 0.37 3.79
CA LYS A 30 19.71 -0.53 2.64
C LYS A 30 18.84 -0.08 1.45
N TYR A 31 17.54 0.13 1.68
CA TYR A 31 16.61 0.53 0.61
C TYR A 31 16.77 2.00 0.21
N LYS A 32 17.12 2.88 1.14
CA LYS A 32 17.49 4.27 0.82
C LYS A 32 18.65 4.31 -0.18
N LYS A 33 19.68 3.50 0.02
CA LYS A 33 20.82 3.39 -0.89
C LYS A 33 20.40 2.85 -2.26
N LYS A 34 19.58 1.79 -2.31
CA LYS A 34 19.07 1.22 -3.57
C LYS A 34 18.21 2.22 -4.36
N LEU A 35 17.47 3.07 -3.68
CA LEU A 35 16.63 4.11 -4.29
C LEU A 35 17.40 5.40 -4.59
N GLY A 36 18.72 5.45 -4.37
CA GLY A 36 19.57 6.62 -4.56
C GLY A 36 19.53 7.21 -5.96
N ASN A 37 19.38 6.37 -6.99
CA ASN A 37 19.24 6.82 -8.38
C ASN A 37 17.93 7.56 -8.67
N TYR A 38 16.95 7.50 -7.75
CA TYR A 38 15.62 8.11 -7.85
C TYR A 38 15.41 9.22 -6.82
N LYS A 39 16.49 9.88 -6.35
CA LYS A 39 16.43 10.91 -5.28
C LYS A 39 15.48 12.06 -5.65
N ASP A 40 15.43 12.43 -6.93
CA ASP A 40 14.64 13.55 -7.45
C ASP A 40 13.24 13.13 -7.93
N LYS A 41 12.86 11.86 -7.74
CA LYS A 41 11.55 11.33 -8.10
C LYS A 41 10.67 11.06 -6.88
N ILE A 42 9.37 11.24 -7.04
CA ILE A 42 8.38 10.80 -6.07
C ILE A 42 8.33 9.27 -6.07
N LYS A 43 8.54 8.66 -4.91
CA LYS A 43 8.60 7.20 -4.71
C LYS A 43 7.23 6.67 -4.30
N ILE A 44 6.54 6.04 -5.25
CA ILE A 44 5.21 5.48 -5.01
C ILE A 44 5.29 3.96 -5.01
N GLY A 45 5.01 3.36 -3.85
CA GLY A 45 4.83 1.91 -3.76
C GLY A 45 3.41 1.51 -4.19
N ILE A 46 3.28 0.38 -4.88
CA ILE A 46 1.97 -0.15 -5.27
C ILE A 46 1.81 -1.62 -4.95
N SER A 47 0.58 -2.01 -4.55
CA SER A 47 0.16 -3.41 -4.41
C SER A 47 -1.32 -3.51 -4.79
N TRP A 48 -1.66 -4.42 -5.70
CA TRP A 48 -2.97 -4.41 -6.38
C TRP A 48 -3.78 -5.69 -6.21
N LYS A 49 -3.20 -6.74 -5.61
CA LYS A 49 -3.88 -8.02 -5.40
C LYS A 49 -3.91 -8.41 -3.92
N SER A 50 -4.96 -9.13 -3.53
CA SER A 50 -5.07 -9.81 -2.23
C SER A 50 -4.96 -11.31 -2.46
N ALA A 51 -4.17 -12.04 -1.64
CA ALA A 51 -3.95 -13.48 -1.78
C ALA A 51 -5.10 -14.36 -1.29
N ILE A 52 -6.11 -13.79 -0.63
CA ILE A 52 -7.21 -14.59 -0.06
C ILE A 52 -8.06 -15.15 -1.22
N SER A 53 -8.02 -16.47 -1.44
CA SER A 53 -8.63 -17.16 -2.58
C SER A 53 -10.15 -16.93 -2.71
N ILE A 54 -10.89 -16.91 -1.62
CA ILE A 54 -12.36 -16.82 -1.63
C ILE A 54 -12.86 -15.40 -1.96
N TYR A 55 -12.16 -14.35 -1.51
CA TYR A 55 -12.56 -12.96 -1.69
C TYR A 55 -11.50 -12.11 -2.42
N GLY A 56 -10.38 -12.72 -2.81
CA GLY A 56 -9.25 -12.01 -3.41
C GLY A 56 -9.61 -11.30 -4.71
N GLY A 57 -10.42 -11.94 -5.57
CA GLY A 57 -10.88 -11.33 -6.81
C GLY A 57 -11.74 -10.08 -6.60
N LEU A 58 -12.55 -10.04 -5.53
CA LEU A 58 -13.39 -8.88 -5.21
C LEU A 58 -12.61 -7.71 -4.60
N LYS A 59 -11.41 -7.98 -4.06
CA LYS A 59 -10.53 -7.00 -3.42
C LYS A 59 -9.38 -6.57 -4.31
N SER A 60 -9.12 -7.32 -5.38
CA SER A 60 -7.99 -7.08 -6.27
C SER A 60 -8.36 -6.12 -7.40
N LEU A 61 -7.36 -5.37 -7.85
CA LEU A 61 -7.38 -4.53 -9.02
C LEU A 61 -6.49 -5.12 -10.10
N SER A 62 -6.61 -4.63 -11.33
CA SER A 62 -5.63 -4.87 -12.38
C SER A 62 -4.49 -3.87 -12.26
N ILE A 63 -3.27 -4.27 -12.62
CA ILE A 63 -2.13 -3.34 -12.74
C ILE A 63 -2.43 -2.19 -13.71
N LYS A 64 -3.31 -2.41 -14.69
CA LYS A 64 -3.79 -1.41 -15.65
C LYS A 64 -4.42 -0.19 -14.97
N ASN A 65 -5.06 -0.38 -13.81
CA ASN A 65 -5.66 0.71 -13.05
C ASN A 65 -4.61 1.68 -12.47
N PHE A 66 -3.35 1.26 -12.38
CA PHE A 66 -2.23 2.05 -11.88
C PHE A 66 -1.41 2.71 -12.99
N GLU A 67 -1.73 2.42 -14.25
CA GLU A 67 -1.00 2.93 -15.42
C GLU A 67 -0.83 4.45 -15.44
N PRO A 68 -1.83 5.27 -15.05
CA PRO A 68 -1.69 6.72 -14.99
C PRO A 68 -0.67 7.25 -13.96
N LEU A 69 -0.21 6.39 -13.02
CA LEU A 69 0.83 6.78 -12.05
C LEU A 69 2.23 6.84 -12.67
N PHE A 70 2.45 6.14 -13.78
CA PHE A 70 3.75 6.01 -14.43
C PHE A 70 4.05 7.27 -15.26
N THR A 71 4.59 8.28 -14.61
CA THR A 71 5.02 9.57 -15.19
C THR A 71 6.52 9.78 -14.95
N ASN A 72 7.15 10.72 -15.64
CA ASN A 72 8.60 10.91 -15.58
C ASN A 72 9.11 11.44 -14.23
N ASP A 73 8.25 12.09 -13.46
CA ASP A 73 8.54 12.66 -12.14
C ASP A 73 8.41 11.63 -10.99
N ARG A 74 8.01 10.40 -11.33
CA ARG A 74 7.73 9.35 -10.34
C ARG A 74 8.54 8.09 -10.61
N ILE A 75 8.80 7.33 -9.55
CA ILE A 75 9.23 5.94 -9.65
C ILE A 75 8.18 5.05 -8.96
N ILE A 76 7.66 4.10 -9.72
CA ILE A 76 6.66 3.14 -9.22
C ILE A 76 7.38 1.88 -8.77
N ILE A 77 7.16 1.51 -7.51
CA ILE A 77 7.89 0.45 -6.81
C ILE A 77 6.93 -0.68 -6.48
N ASN A 78 7.31 -1.90 -6.85
CA ASN A 78 6.52 -3.10 -6.55
C ASN A 78 6.54 -3.43 -5.07
N LEU A 79 5.36 -3.52 -4.47
CA LEU A 79 5.09 -4.11 -3.17
C LEU A 79 4.00 -5.19 -3.24
N GLN A 80 3.73 -5.68 -4.44
CA GLN A 80 2.85 -6.82 -4.67
C GLN A 80 3.63 -8.12 -4.49
N TYR A 81 3.25 -8.92 -3.50
CA TYR A 81 3.75 -10.27 -3.30
C TYR A 81 3.16 -11.28 -4.30
N GLY A 82 3.82 -12.41 -4.46
CA GLY A 82 3.44 -13.47 -5.41
C GLY A 82 3.96 -13.20 -6.82
N ASN A 83 3.50 -14.01 -7.78
CA ASN A 83 3.93 -13.88 -9.16
C ASN A 83 3.30 -12.65 -9.84
N ILE A 84 4.15 -11.79 -10.38
CA ILE A 84 3.80 -10.55 -11.08
C ILE A 84 4.35 -10.49 -12.52
N ASP A 85 4.84 -11.61 -13.07
CA ASP A 85 5.53 -11.63 -14.38
C ASP A 85 4.66 -11.09 -15.50
N SER A 86 3.38 -11.50 -15.53
CA SER A 86 2.42 -11.00 -16.53
C SER A 86 2.16 -9.50 -16.37
N ASP A 87 2.04 -9.01 -15.13
CA ASP A 87 1.81 -7.60 -14.82
C ASP A 87 3.05 -6.76 -15.19
N LYS A 88 4.25 -7.25 -14.86
CA LYS A 88 5.53 -6.62 -15.20
C LYS A 88 5.71 -6.54 -16.73
N LYS A 89 5.42 -7.64 -17.44
CA LYS A 89 5.46 -7.67 -18.92
C LYS A 89 4.48 -6.68 -19.53
N TYR A 90 3.27 -6.58 -18.98
CA TYR A 90 2.29 -5.59 -19.44
C TYR A 90 2.85 -4.16 -19.33
N ILE A 91 3.38 -3.76 -18.17
CA ILE A 91 3.93 -2.41 -17.94
C ILE A 91 5.10 -2.12 -18.87
N LEU A 92 5.99 -3.09 -19.07
CA LEU A 92 7.12 -2.97 -19.99
C LEU A 92 6.67 -2.76 -21.44
N ASN A 93 5.63 -3.48 -21.89
CA ASN A 93 5.07 -3.33 -23.23
C ASN A 93 4.41 -1.96 -23.46
N GLN A 94 4.05 -1.22 -22.39
CA GLN A 94 3.59 0.17 -22.46
C GLN A 94 4.76 1.18 -22.45
N GLY A 95 6.01 0.74 -22.56
CA GLY A 95 7.19 1.60 -22.47
C GLY A 95 7.42 2.19 -21.08
N LYS A 96 6.85 1.56 -20.03
CA LYS A 96 6.91 2.03 -18.64
C LYS A 96 7.79 1.12 -17.80
N HIS A 97 8.25 1.61 -16.65
CA HIS A 97 9.13 0.88 -15.74
C HIS A 97 8.48 0.70 -14.37
N LEU A 98 8.43 -0.55 -13.91
CA LEU A 98 8.08 -0.93 -12.54
C LEU A 98 9.36 -1.40 -11.83
N GLU A 99 9.77 -0.68 -10.79
CA GLU A 99 10.95 -1.05 -10.00
C GLU A 99 10.63 -2.27 -9.13
N VAL A 100 11.46 -3.31 -9.25
CA VAL A 100 11.31 -4.57 -8.52
C VAL A 100 12.63 -4.95 -7.85
N PHE A 101 12.62 -5.12 -6.55
CA PHE A 101 13.77 -5.60 -5.79
C PHE A 101 13.76 -7.11 -5.71
N ASN A 102 14.55 -7.78 -6.55
CA ASN A 102 14.59 -9.25 -6.64
C ASN A 102 15.12 -9.93 -5.37
N ASP A 103 15.83 -9.21 -4.50
CA ASP A 103 16.33 -9.68 -3.21
C ASP A 103 15.34 -9.46 -2.06
N LEU A 104 14.11 -9.06 -2.35
CA LEU A 104 13.05 -8.82 -1.38
C LEU A 104 11.95 -9.88 -1.51
N ASP A 105 11.86 -10.77 -0.53
CA ASP A 105 10.71 -11.67 -0.38
C ASP A 105 9.56 -10.93 0.33
N LEU A 106 8.66 -10.37 -0.47
CA LEU A 106 7.49 -9.63 0.03
C LEU A 106 6.48 -10.49 0.80
N PHE A 107 6.64 -11.81 0.76
CA PHE A 107 5.74 -12.74 1.46
C PHE A 107 6.27 -13.12 2.85
N ASN A 108 7.58 -13.38 2.98
CA ASN A 108 8.18 -13.89 4.21
C ASN A 108 9.08 -12.86 4.93
N ASP A 109 9.70 -11.91 4.21
CA ASP A 109 10.60 -10.91 4.81
C ASP A 109 9.85 -9.60 5.12
N ILE A 110 9.09 -9.64 6.22
CA ILE A 110 8.31 -8.50 6.71
C ILE A 110 9.22 -7.31 7.09
N GLU A 111 10.39 -7.57 7.67
CA GLU A 111 11.34 -6.52 8.07
C GLU A 111 11.84 -5.73 6.85
N SER A 112 12.24 -6.42 5.79
CA SER A 112 12.66 -5.76 4.55
C SER A 112 11.51 -5.01 3.87
N CYS A 113 10.30 -5.58 3.89
CA CYS A 113 9.10 -4.90 3.40
C CYS A 113 8.86 -3.58 4.16
N MET A 114 8.93 -3.60 5.51
CA MET A 114 8.78 -2.41 6.34
C MET A 114 9.90 -1.38 6.08
N GLY A 115 11.14 -1.84 5.89
CA GLY A 115 12.27 -0.97 5.56
C GLY A 115 12.11 -0.28 4.22
N LEU A 116 11.58 -0.98 3.20
CA LEU A 116 11.25 -0.39 1.90
C LEU A 116 10.09 0.62 2.04
N LEU A 117 9.01 0.28 2.74
CA LEU A 117 7.87 1.17 3.00
C LEU A 117 8.32 2.51 3.60
N LYS A 118 9.30 2.51 4.51
CA LYS A 118 9.85 3.74 5.14
C LYS A 118 10.58 4.67 4.18
N ASN A 119 10.88 4.24 2.97
CA ASN A 119 11.53 5.03 1.93
C ASN A 119 10.54 5.55 0.86
N LEU A 120 9.24 5.32 1.04
CA LEU A 120 8.22 5.78 0.10
C LEU A 120 7.65 7.13 0.51
N ASP A 121 7.30 7.94 -0.48
CA ASP A 121 6.53 9.17 -0.30
C ASP A 121 5.02 8.86 -0.23
N LEU A 122 4.58 7.80 -0.93
CA LEU A 122 3.19 7.34 -0.95
C LEU A 122 3.12 5.83 -1.17
N PHE A 123 2.18 5.16 -0.51
CA PHE A 123 1.81 3.77 -0.81
C PHE A 123 0.36 3.69 -1.27
N ILE A 124 0.10 3.05 -2.41
CA ILE A 124 -1.24 2.86 -2.96
C ILE A 124 -1.52 1.37 -3.05
N THR A 125 -2.56 0.93 -2.37
CA THR A 125 -2.79 -0.50 -2.20
C THR A 125 -4.27 -0.86 -2.11
N VAL A 126 -4.55 -2.14 -2.26
CA VAL A 126 -5.83 -2.76 -1.89
C VAL A 126 -5.74 -3.34 -0.47
N SER A 127 -6.86 -3.84 0.06
CA SER A 127 -6.90 -4.47 1.39
C SER A 127 -6.05 -5.74 1.44
N ASN A 128 -4.86 -5.63 2.02
CA ASN A 128 -3.90 -6.71 2.27
C ASN A 128 -3.05 -6.43 3.52
N ALA A 129 -2.15 -7.35 3.88
CA ALA A 129 -1.31 -7.21 5.07
C ALA A 129 -0.36 -6.01 4.99
N THR A 130 0.19 -5.71 3.80
CA THR A 130 1.12 -4.59 3.58
C THR A 130 0.45 -3.24 3.88
N ALA A 131 -0.87 -3.11 3.62
CA ALA A 131 -1.63 -1.91 4.00
C ALA A 131 -1.60 -1.66 5.52
N HIS A 132 -1.69 -2.72 6.32
CA HIS A 132 -1.61 -2.60 7.78
C HIS A 132 -0.20 -2.22 8.24
N PHE A 133 0.84 -2.78 7.63
CA PHE A 133 2.22 -2.38 7.94
C PHE A 133 2.46 -0.91 7.60
N ALA A 134 2.02 -0.45 6.43
CA ALA A 134 2.15 0.95 6.03
C ALA A 134 1.43 1.89 7.00
N GLY A 135 0.19 1.56 7.38
CA GLY A 135 -0.58 2.33 8.35
C GLY A 135 0.08 2.39 9.73
N ALA A 136 0.57 1.27 10.24
CA ALA A 136 1.21 1.15 11.54
C ALA A 136 2.61 1.83 11.60
N LEU A 137 3.30 1.91 10.46
CA LEU A 137 4.57 2.64 10.28
C LEU A 137 4.35 4.15 10.06
N GLY A 138 3.12 4.59 9.82
CA GLY A 138 2.80 5.97 9.53
C GLY A 138 3.12 6.45 8.12
N ILE A 139 3.15 5.55 7.16
CA ILE A 139 3.41 5.87 5.75
C ILE A 139 2.14 6.47 5.14
N PRO A 140 2.23 7.60 4.41
CA PRO A 140 1.10 8.11 3.63
C PRO A 140 0.55 7.01 2.73
N THR A 141 -0.72 6.65 2.91
CA THR A 141 -1.30 5.48 2.23
C THR A 141 -2.66 5.79 1.66
N ILE A 142 -2.90 5.36 0.43
CA ILE A 142 -4.22 5.31 -0.20
C ILE A 142 -4.63 3.83 -0.28
N LEU A 143 -5.65 3.48 0.48
CA LEU A 143 -6.29 2.17 0.43
C LEU A 143 -7.48 2.21 -0.53
N ILE A 144 -7.45 1.38 -1.55
CA ILE A 144 -8.55 1.26 -2.51
C ILE A 144 -9.40 0.05 -2.14
N CYS A 145 -10.69 0.29 -1.94
CA CYS A 145 -11.68 -0.74 -1.68
C CYS A 145 -12.57 -0.91 -2.92
N PRO A 146 -12.31 -1.91 -3.78
CA PRO A 146 -13.00 -2.07 -5.07
C PRO A 146 -14.52 -2.26 -4.94
N LYS A 147 -14.96 -2.96 -3.90
CA LYS A 147 -16.39 -3.18 -3.64
C LYS A 147 -16.69 -3.01 -2.15
N LYS A 148 -17.80 -2.34 -1.83
CA LYS A 148 -18.26 -2.16 -0.45
C LYS A 148 -18.50 -3.51 0.25
N SER A 149 -19.07 -4.49 -0.46
CA SER A 149 -19.36 -5.83 0.05
C SER A 149 -18.12 -6.68 0.38
N SER A 150 -16.96 -6.35 -0.16
CA SER A 150 -15.69 -7.05 0.10
C SER A 150 -14.79 -6.32 1.10
N THR A 151 -15.27 -5.23 1.67
CA THR A 151 -14.51 -4.40 2.60
C THR A 151 -14.73 -4.87 4.02
N TYR A 152 -13.63 -5.13 4.74
CA TYR A 152 -13.73 -5.45 6.16
C TYR A 152 -14.19 -4.23 6.97
N TYR A 153 -15.03 -4.48 7.99
CA TYR A 153 -15.61 -3.45 8.87
C TYR A 153 -14.56 -2.49 9.46
N TYR A 154 -13.37 -2.96 9.72
CA TYR A 154 -12.31 -2.15 10.34
C TYR A 154 -11.71 -1.07 9.40
N TRP A 155 -11.95 -1.16 8.08
CA TRP A 155 -11.54 -0.09 7.17
C TRP A 155 -12.45 1.14 7.22
N ASN A 156 -13.71 0.98 7.62
CA ASN A 156 -14.70 2.07 7.78
C ASN A 156 -14.74 3.01 6.57
N THR A 157 -15.09 2.47 5.41
CA THR A 157 -15.06 3.17 4.11
C THR A 157 -15.96 4.40 4.02
N GLU A 158 -16.97 4.50 4.89
CA GLU A 158 -17.92 5.63 4.91
C GLU A 158 -17.25 6.95 5.32
N LEU A 159 -16.19 6.87 6.11
CA LEU A 159 -15.46 8.05 6.58
C LEU A 159 -14.40 8.56 5.59
N GLY A 160 -14.07 7.80 4.54
CA GLY A 160 -12.99 8.13 3.60
C GLY A 160 -11.59 8.13 4.24
N SER A 161 -11.49 7.76 5.52
CA SER A 161 -10.24 7.69 6.29
C SER A 161 -10.27 6.56 7.30
N SER A 162 -9.11 5.98 7.60
CA SER A 162 -9.01 4.94 8.62
C SER A 162 -9.12 5.52 10.03
N ILE A 163 -9.91 4.87 10.89
CA ILE A 163 -9.91 5.18 12.33
C ILE A 163 -8.68 4.61 13.05
N TRP A 164 -7.95 3.68 12.43
CA TRP A 164 -6.76 3.04 12.99
C TRP A 164 -5.46 3.75 12.61
N TYR A 165 -5.43 4.33 11.40
CA TYR A 165 -4.21 4.85 10.80
C TYR A 165 -4.44 6.26 10.26
N LYS A 166 -3.91 7.27 10.96
CA LYS A 166 -4.10 8.68 10.62
C LYS A 166 -3.69 9.03 9.19
N ASN A 167 -2.64 8.36 8.70
CA ASN A 167 -2.04 8.65 7.39
C ASN A 167 -2.65 7.83 6.24
N MET A 168 -3.79 7.19 6.48
CA MET A 168 -4.45 6.34 5.48
C MET A 168 -5.77 6.95 5.04
N LYS A 169 -5.87 7.29 3.75
CA LYS A 169 -7.11 7.61 3.06
C LYS A 169 -7.72 6.35 2.47
N ILE A 170 -9.05 6.22 2.53
CA ILE A 170 -9.77 5.07 2.00
C ILE A 170 -10.67 5.54 0.88
N LEU A 171 -10.52 4.94 -0.30
CA LEU A 171 -11.25 5.30 -1.51
C LEU A 171 -12.05 4.11 -2.03
N GLY A 172 -13.28 4.35 -2.46
CA GLY A 172 -14.01 3.43 -3.34
C GLY A 172 -13.46 3.51 -4.77
N ILE A 173 -13.67 2.45 -5.54
CA ILE A 173 -13.19 2.38 -6.93
C ILE A 173 -13.86 3.43 -7.85
N GLU A 174 -15.05 3.88 -7.49
CA GLU A 174 -15.81 4.89 -8.25
C GLU A 174 -15.14 6.27 -8.27
N LYS A 175 -14.28 6.56 -7.28
CA LYS A 175 -13.39 7.71 -7.32
C LYS A 175 -12.11 7.26 -7.99
N SER A 176 -11.99 7.52 -9.29
CA SER A 176 -10.82 7.08 -10.06
C SER A 176 -9.53 7.48 -9.35
N ILE A 177 -8.57 6.56 -9.30
CA ILE A 177 -7.22 6.77 -8.76
C ILE A 177 -6.62 8.08 -9.34
N ILE A 178 -6.93 8.37 -10.60
CA ILE A 178 -6.48 9.52 -11.37
C ILE A 178 -6.91 10.84 -10.69
N ASN A 179 -8.18 10.98 -10.31
CA ASN A 179 -8.71 12.25 -9.77
C ASN A 179 -8.22 12.58 -8.36
N THR A 180 -7.62 11.60 -7.67
CA THR A 180 -7.17 11.76 -6.28
C THR A 180 -5.68 12.08 -6.19
N ILE A 181 -4.91 11.73 -7.23
CA ILE A 181 -3.44 11.85 -7.25
C ILE A 181 -3.00 13.04 -8.12
N SER A 182 -3.91 13.57 -8.94
CA SER A 182 -3.66 14.74 -9.80
C SER A 182 -3.91 16.09 -9.08
N LYS A 183 -4.31 16.05 -7.82
CA LYS A 183 -4.41 17.20 -6.91
C LYS A 183 -3.37 17.09 -5.81
#